data_a88dc65589c501b23e990d0576ed6be2
#
_entry.id   a88dc65589c501b23e990d0576ed6be2
#
_cell.length_a   1.000
_cell.length_b   1.000
_cell.length_c   1.000
_cell.angle_alpha   90.00
_cell.angle_beta   90.00
_cell.angle_gamma   90.00
#
_symmetry.space_group_name_H-M   'P 1'
#
loop_
_entity.id
_entity.type
_entity.pdbx_description
1 polymer ?
#
loop_
_entity_poly.entity_id
_entity_poly.type
_entity_poly.pdbx_seq_one_letter_code
_entity_poly.pdbx_strand_id
1 'polypeptide(L)' 'MASKREIADDIRRQYGNGLCKAQVREYLGISQHTAEKFLLDVDFVQHGRRKIYLAIDVARKIYEAQQTVA' A
#
# COMPACT_ATOMS: atom_id res chain seq x y z
N MET A 1 0.25 17.98 -0.89
CA MET A 1 0.18 16.60 -0.38
C MET A 1 -1.11 15.94 -0.84
N ALA A 2 -1.02 14.72 -1.34
CA ALA A 2 -2.21 14.00 -1.78
C ALA A 2 -3.02 13.52 -0.56
N SER A 3 -4.35 13.57 -0.67
CA SER A 3 -5.22 13.02 0.36
C SER A 3 -5.24 11.49 0.28
N LYS A 4 -5.76 10.84 1.32
CA LYS A 4 -5.92 9.37 1.31
C LYS A 4 -6.73 8.92 0.09
N ARG A 5 -7.80 9.64 -0.22
CA ARG A 5 -8.66 9.32 -1.35
C ARG A 5 -7.90 9.40 -2.68
N GLU A 6 -7.12 10.43 -2.86
CA GLU A 6 -6.33 10.60 -4.08
C GLU A 6 -5.32 9.50 -4.25
N ILE A 7 -4.64 9.12 -3.16
CA ILE A 7 -3.68 8.02 -3.19
C ILE A 7 -4.39 6.70 -3.51
N ALA A 8 -5.52 6.44 -2.87
CA ALA A 8 -6.29 5.23 -3.12
C ALA A 8 -6.77 5.15 -4.57
N ASP A 9 -7.24 6.27 -5.11
CA ASP A 9 -7.71 6.33 -6.50
C ASP A 9 -6.57 6.09 -7.47
N ASP A 10 -5.39 6.63 -7.20
CA ASP A 10 -4.21 6.42 -8.03
C ASP A 10 -3.80 4.94 -8.03
N ILE A 11 -3.80 4.31 -6.86
CA ILE A 11 -3.50 2.88 -6.76
C ILE A 11 -4.51 2.05 -7.54
N ARG A 12 -5.80 2.37 -7.37
CA ARG A 12 -6.87 1.64 -8.07
C ARG A 12 -6.74 1.73 -9.58
N ARG A 13 -6.33 2.88 -10.09
CA ARG A 13 -6.12 3.06 -11.53
C ARG A 13 -4.98 2.20 -12.07
N GLN A 14 -3.94 2.01 -11.27
CA GLN A 14 -2.76 1.28 -11.70
C GLN A 14 -2.86 -0.22 -11.44
N TYR A 15 -3.42 -0.62 -10.32
CA TYR A 15 -3.39 -2.01 -9.85
C TYR A 15 -4.77 -2.59 -9.52
N GLY A 16 -5.80 -1.77 -9.42
CA GLY A 16 -7.12 -2.20 -8.97
C GLY A 16 -7.27 -2.03 -7.47
N ASN A 17 -8.26 -2.71 -6.90
CA ASN A 17 -8.62 -2.55 -5.49
C ASN A 17 -7.73 -3.31 -4.52
N GLY A 18 -6.95 -4.25 -5.01
CA GLY A 18 -6.08 -5.07 -4.18
C GLY A 18 -4.68 -5.18 -4.76
N LEU A 19 -3.68 -5.23 -3.90
CA LEU A 19 -2.29 -5.31 -4.30
C LEU A 19 -1.59 -6.45 -3.56
N CYS A 20 -0.67 -7.10 -4.25
CA CYS A 20 0.27 -7.98 -3.57
C CYS A 20 1.50 -7.17 -3.14
N LYS A 21 2.35 -7.78 -2.33
CA LYS A 21 3.56 -7.12 -1.83
C LYS A 21 4.44 -6.60 -2.97
N ALA A 22 4.58 -7.37 -4.04
CA ALA A 22 5.41 -6.95 -5.18
C ALA A 22 4.88 -5.67 -5.83
N GLN A 23 3.56 -5.54 -5.92
CA GLN A 23 2.94 -4.34 -6.49
C GLN A 23 3.11 -3.13 -5.58
N VAL A 24 3.00 -3.31 -4.27
CA VAL A 24 3.25 -2.24 -3.30
C VAL A 24 4.69 -1.76 -3.41
N ARG A 25 5.62 -2.70 -3.48
CA ARG A 25 7.03 -2.40 -3.65
C ARG A 25 7.28 -1.59 -4.93
N GLU A 26 6.66 -2.00 -6.02
CA GLU A 26 6.80 -1.31 -7.30
C GLU A 26 6.20 0.09 -7.25
N TYR A 27 5.00 0.20 -6.68
CA TYR A 27 4.33 1.49 -6.58
C TYR A 27 5.14 2.51 -5.78
N LEU A 28 5.74 2.07 -4.68
CA LEU A 28 6.51 2.95 -3.80
C LEU A 28 7.97 3.11 -4.22
N GLY A 29 8.45 2.25 -5.11
CA GLY A 29 9.85 2.29 -5.54
C GLY A 29 10.83 1.94 -4.43
N ILE A 30 10.48 0.98 -3.57
CA ILE A 30 11.28 0.61 -2.41
C ILE A 30 11.76 -0.84 -2.52
N SER A 31 12.71 -1.22 -1.66
CA SER A 31 13.22 -2.58 -1.62
C SER A 31 12.19 -3.54 -1.03
N GLN A 32 12.38 -4.83 -1.25
CA GLN A 32 11.53 -5.86 -0.69
C GLN A 32 11.50 -5.79 0.85
N HIS A 33 12.65 -5.62 1.45
CA HIS A 33 12.77 -5.53 2.91
C HIS A 33 11.98 -4.33 3.46
N THR A 34 12.10 -3.18 2.80
CA THR A 34 11.37 -1.98 3.19
C THR A 34 9.87 -2.16 3.00
N ALA A 35 9.46 -2.81 1.91
CA ALA A 35 8.05 -3.10 1.67
C ALA A 35 7.48 -4.01 2.76
N GLU A 36 8.22 -5.03 3.17
CA GLU A 36 7.80 -5.93 4.24
C GLU A 36 7.59 -5.17 5.55
N LYS A 37 8.50 -4.27 5.90
CA LYS A 37 8.37 -3.44 7.09
C LYS A 37 7.16 -2.51 6.98
N PHE A 38 6.97 -1.91 5.82
CA PHE A 38 5.85 -1.01 5.56
C PHE A 38 4.51 -1.71 5.77
N LEU A 39 4.42 -2.97 5.36
CA LEU A 39 3.17 -3.73 5.39
C LEU A 39 2.91 -4.49 6.68
N LEU A 40 3.83 -4.45 7.66
CA LEU A 40 3.70 -5.22 8.89
C LEU A 40 2.40 -4.92 9.65
N ASP A 41 1.97 -3.67 9.67
CA ASP A 41 0.77 -3.26 10.37
C ASP A 41 -0.38 -2.88 9.45
N VAL A 42 -0.29 -3.28 8.19
CA VAL A 42 -1.37 -3.08 7.22
C VAL A 42 -2.20 -4.35 7.13
N ASP A 43 -3.52 -4.21 7.25
CA ASP A 43 -4.43 -5.34 7.15
C ASP A 43 -4.41 -5.92 5.74
N PHE A 44 -4.62 -7.22 5.64
CA PHE A 44 -4.62 -7.91 4.36
C PHE A 44 -5.73 -8.96 4.33
N VAL A 45 -6.11 -9.36 3.12
CA VAL A 45 -7.03 -10.44 2.88
C VAL A 45 -6.23 -11.64 2.38
N GLN A 46 -6.39 -12.79 3.04
CA GLN A 46 -5.72 -14.02 2.62
C GLN A 46 -6.51 -14.65 1.48
N HIS A 47 -5.85 -14.86 0.34
CA HIS A 47 -6.46 -15.52 -0.80
C HIS A 47 -5.54 -16.66 -1.26
N GLY A 48 -5.85 -17.88 -0.84
CA GLY A 48 -4.96 -19.00 -1.06
C GLY A 48 -3.65 -18.78 -0.31
N ARG A 49 -2.54 -18.78 -1.05
CA ARG A 49 -1.22 -18.52 -0.48
C ARG A 49 -0.80 -17.07 -0.60
N ARG A 50 -1.68 -16.22 -1.13
CA ARG A 50 -1.37 -14.83 -1.36
C ARG A 50 -2.01 -13.94 -0.30
N LYS A 51 -1.28 -12.89 0.05
CA LYS A 51 -1.80 -11.81 0.88
C LYS A 51 -2.14 -10.66 -0.05
N ILE A 52 -3.39 -10.20 0.02
CA ILE A 52 -3.86 -9.10 -0.79
C ILE A 52 -4.12 -7.90 0.12
N TYR A 53 -3.45 -6.80 -0.14
CA TYR A 53 -3.61 -5.55 0.61
C TYR A 53 -4.56 -4.65 -0.15
N LEU A 54 -5.58 -4.16 0.54
CA LEU A 54 -6.57 -3.29 -0.12
C LEU A 54 -5.96 -1.93 -0.42
N ALA A 55 -6.29 -1.38 -1.58
CA ALA A 55 -5.78 -0.07 -1.99
C ALA A 55 -6.04 1.00 -0.92
N ILE A 56 -7.23 0.98 -0.30
CA ILE A 56 -7.57 1.96 0.72
C ILE A 56 -6.69 1.84 1.97
N ASP A 57 -6.33 0.62 2.36
CA ASP A 57 -5.46 0.41 3.52
C ASP A 57 -4.02 0.82 3.24
N VAL A 58 -3.53 0.52 2.04
CA VAL A 58 -2.20 0.94 1.62
C VAL A 58 -2.15 2.47 1.52
N ALA A 59 -3.19 3.07 0.96
CA ALA A 59 -3.27 4.53 0.85
C ALA A 59 -3.25 5.21 2.23
N ARG A 60 -3.98 4.63 3.19
CA ARG A 60 -3.99 5.14 4.56
C ARG A 60 -2.60 5.10 5.17
N LYS A 61 -1.89 4.01 4.98
CA LYS A 61 -0.52 3.86 5.51
C LYS A 61 0.42 4.87 4.88
N ILE A 62 0.33 5.09 3.58
CA ILE A 62 1.13 6.09 2.87
C ILE A 62 0.81 7.48 3.42
N TYR A 63 -0.47 7.78 3.57
CA TYR A 63 -0.91 9.08 4.09
C TYR A 63 -0.38 9.33 5.50
N GLU A 64 -0.47 8.35 6.37
CA GLU A 64 0.05 8.45 7.73
C GLU A 64 1.56 8.67 7.74
N ALA A 65 2.28 8.00 6.87
CA ALA A 65 3.73 8.19 6.74
C ALA A 65 4.07 9.62 6.31
N GLN A 66 3.26 10.20 5.43
CA GLN A 66 3.44 11.60 5.03
C GLN A 66 3.23 12.56 6.20
N GLN A 67 2.28 12.24 7.07
CA GLN A 67 1.95 13.09 8.22
C GLN A 67 3.02 13.04 9.31
N THR A 68 3.78 11.95 9.38
CA THR A 68 4.78 11.78 10.44
C THR A 68 6.17 12.29 10.07
N VAL A 69 6.35 12.81 8.87
CA VAL A 69 7.61 13.40 8.46
C VAL A 69 7.78 14.74 9.16
N ALA A 70 8.72 14.78 10.04
CA ALA A 70 9.02 16.01 10.79
C ALA A 70 9.78 17.02 9.92
#